data_51026973549e5c187d9950bcb98cb048
#
_entry.id   51026973549e5c187d9950bcb98cb048
#
_cell.length_a   1.000
_cell.length_b   1.000
_cell.length_c   1.000
_cell.angle_alpha   90.00
_cell.angle_beta   90.00
_cell.angle_gamma   90.00
#
_symmetry.space_group_name_H-M   'P 1'
#
loop_
_entity.id
_entity.type
_entity.pdbx_description
1 polymer ?
#
loop_
_entity_poly.entity_id
_entity_poly.type
_entity_poly.pdbx_seq_one_letter_code
_entity_poly.pdbx_strand_id
1 'polypeptide(L)'
;MARWISLLGAFTVVMMATSQPQQLPLLAYVAQKDDAFSWQKVSSDRSPLGVTFHELRLTSQRWKGMVWRHTLLIAQPPKVATDLALLVIAGGETDSRGDPQSRLLTSAAAIQLQALVAVLYAVPNQPLFDGLVEDDLIAHTFVKFLETGDLQWAALLPMTKSAVKAMDAVQQFAQKELNLTVNGFVVTGASKRGWTTWLTAVADPQRVKGIAPMVYDNLNIPAQMRHQREVFGGYSEQISEYTQRGLTDLADTEKARPLVQLIDPYAYLDRLTMPKLIINGTNDRYWALDAANFYFDDLRGEKYILYVPNSGHGLEDVGRVVRAVMAFFDYLAQRLTFPKLQWTWTPKDGGMTLTVRSDPMPKQVLLWRATAPTKDFRDAKWESQELTATDGAFHFTLTPPEKGYAAAFAELVYEGNNRTYXLCTTIRIVGK
;
A
#
# COMPACT_ATOMS: atom_id res chain seq x y z
N MET A 1 17.44 -24.24 -82.12
CA MET A 1 16.56 -24.86 -81.08
C MET A 1 17.17 -24.65 -79.77
N ALA A 2 16.65 -23.65 -79.02
CA ALA A 2 17.14 -23.35 -77.67
C ALA A 2 16.05 -23.71 -76.64
N ARG A 3 16.39 -24.60 -75.70
CA ARG A 3 15.46 -24.99 -74.59
C ARG A 3 15.60 -24.01 -73.45
N TRP A 4 14.51 -23.39 -73.07
CA TRP A 4 14.44 -22.58 -71.88
C TRP A 4 14.04 -23.48 -70.66
N ILE A 5 14.84 -23.54 -69.62
CA ILE A 5 14.52 -24.24 -68.40
C ILE A 5 14.07 -23.17 -67.39
N SER A 6 12.79 -23.23 -66.98
CA SER A 6 12.23 -22.33 -65.96
C SER A 6 12.52 -22.96 -64.60
N LEU A 7 13.29 -22.26 -63.77
CA LEU A 7 13.45 -22.58 -62.35
C LEU A 7 12.38 -21.84 -61.55
N LEU A 8 11.40 -22.57 -61.05
CA LEU A 8 10.44 -22.06 -60.05
C LEU A 8 11.06 -22.27 -58.67
N GLY A 9 11.54 -21.17 -58.09
CA GLY A 9 12.01 -21.20 -56.69
C GLY A 9 10.80 -21.09 -55.76
N ALA A 10 10.56 -22.11 -54.98
CA ALA A 10 9.54 -22.08 -53.94
C ALA A 10 10.08 -21.32 -52.73
N PHE A 11 9.50 -20.12 -52.48
CA PHE A 11 9.78 -19.37 -51.26
C PHE A 11 8.94 -19.95 -50.11
N THR A 12 9.56 -20.65 -49.22
CA THR A 12 8.91 -21.10 -48.00
C THR A 12 8.93 -19.94 -46.99
N VAL A 13 7.78 -19.30 -46.77
CA VAL A 13 7.63 -18.27 -45.75
C VAL A 13 7.50 -19.00 -44.42
N VAL A 14 8.58 -18.96 -43.63
CA VAL A 14 8.52 -19.45 -42.24
C VAL A 14 7.85 -18.36 -41.46
N MET A 15 6.57 -18.55 -41.15
CA MET A 15 5.89 -17.69 -40.17
C MET A 15 6.47 -18.03 -38.78
N MET A 16 7.31 -17.15 -38.30
CA MET A 16 7.68 -17.21 -36.88
C MET A 16 6.44 -16.78 -36.10
N ALA A 17 5.85 -17.73 -35.41
CA ALA A 17 4.80 -17.46 -34.46
C ALA A 17 5.43 -16.66 -33.32
N THR A 18 5.12 -15.35 -33.25
CA THR A 18 5.48 -14.55 -32.10
C THR A 18 4.59 -15.00 -30.95
N SER A 19 5.19 -15.73 -29.98
CA SER A 19 4.47 -16.08 -28.76
C SER A 19 4.12 -14.79 -28.05
N GLN A 20 2.82 -14.56 -27.78
CA GLN A 20 2.39 -13.43 -26.96
C GLN A 20 2.94 -13.62 -25.53
N PRO A 21 3.40 -12.53 -24.88
CA PRO A 21 3.86 -12.65 -23.50
C PRO A 21 2.72 -13.21 -22.65
N GLN A 22 3.05 -14.20 -21.81
CA GLN A 22 2.08 -14.80 -20.92
C GLN A 22 1.66 -13.76 -19.87
N GLN A 23 0.34 -13.61 -19.64
CA GLN A 23 -0.19 -12.68 -18.66
C GLN A 23 0.24 -13.10 -17.26
N LEU A 24 0.67 -12.11 -16.43
CA LEU A 24 1.05 -12.37 -15.05
C LEU A 24 -0.13 -12.99 -14.28
N PRO A 25 0.13 -14.00 -13.42
CA PRO A 25 -0.97 -14.69 -12.73
C PRO A 25 -1.91 -13.79 -11.93
N LEU A 26 -1.38 -12.76 -11.26
CA LEU A 26 -2.23 -11.81 -10.53
C LEU A 26 -3.20 -11.12 -11.49
N LEU A 27 -2.70 -10.62 -12.62
CA LEU A 27 -3.52 -9.93 -13.60
C LEU A 27 -4.54 -10.87 -14.22
N ALA A 28 -4.12 -12.10 -14.53
CA ALA A 28 -5.01 -13.12 -15.10
C ALA A 28 -6.17 -13.43 -14.15
N TYR A 29 -5.87 -13.59 -12.86
CA TYR A 29 -6.90 -13.86 -11.87
C TYR A 29 -7.91 -12.70 -11.77
N VAL A 30 -7.41 -11.48 -11.64
CA VAL A 30 -8.27 -10.30 -11.49
C VAL A 30 -9.15 -10.11 -12.74
N ALA A 31 -8.60 -10.34 -13.94
CA ALA A 31 -9.32 -10.17 -15.21
C ALA A 31 -10.26 -11.32 -15.51
N GLN A 32 -10.13 -12.45 -14.82
CA GLN A 32 -10.97 -13.61 -15.08
C GLN A 32 -12.44 -13.25 -14.88
N LYS A 33 -13.26 -13.51 -15.90
CA LYS A 33 -14.69 -13.25 -15.83
C LYS A 33 -15.32 -14.10 -14.75
N ASP A 34 -16.19 -13.48 -13.98
CA ASP A 34 -16.86 -14.13 -12.87
C ASP A 34 -18.32 -13.64 -12.85
N ASP A 35 -19.24 -14.54 -13.15
CA ASP A 35 -20.67 -14.21 -13.19
C ASP A 35 -21.25 -13.93 -11.81
N ALA A 36 -20.48 -14.14 -10.74
CA ALA A 36 -20.94 -13.81 -9.39
C ALA A 36 -20.93 -12.30 -9.12
N PHE A 37 -20.14 -11.51 -9.88
CA PHE A 37 -20.06 -10.07 -9.60
C PHE A 37 -21.41 -9.40 -9.68
N SER A 38 -21.80 -8.72 -8.62
CA SER A 38 -23.04 -7.94 -8.58
C SER A 38 -22.99 -6.99 -7.40
N TRP A 39 -23.83 -5.98 -7.43
CA TRP A 39 -24.02 -5.12 -6.26
C TRP A 39 -25.49 -4.71 -6.17
N GLN A 40 -25.90 -4.40 -4.95
CA GLN A 40 -27.28 -4.10 -4.62
C GLN A 40 -27.27 -3.02 -3.54
N LYS A 41 -28.03 -1.95 -3.76
CA LYS A 41 -28.18 -0.92 -2.74
C LYS A 41 -29.07 -1.44 -1.62
N VAL A 42 -28.56 -1.38 -0.39
CA VAL A 42 -29.30 -1.80 0.81
C VAL A 42 -30.03 -0.60 1.43
N SER A 43 -29.32 0.54 1.53
CA SER A 43 -29.89 1.72 2.17
C SER A 43 -29.15 2.96 1.68
N SER A 44 -29.83 4.11 1.88
CA SER A 44 -29.23 5.43 1.75
C SER A 44 -29.73 6.25 2.91
N ASP A 45 -28.83 6.68 3.80
CA ASP A 45 -29.17 7.38 5.02
C ASP A 45 -28.38 8.67 5.13
N ARG A 46 -29.08 9.80 5.30
CA ARG A 46 -28.45 11.10 5.45
C ARG A 46 -28.09 11.34 6.91
N SER A 47 -26.82 11.69 7.16
CA SER A 47 -26.34 11.99 8.49
C SER A 47 -26.65 13.46 8.84
N PRO A 48 -26.59 13.82 10.15
CA PRO A 48 -26.78 15.22 10.55
C PRO A 48 -25.76 16.19 9.94
N LEU A 49 -24.57 15.69 9.56
CA LEU A 49 -23.53 16.52 8.94
C LEU A 49 -23.76 16.73 7.44
N GLY A 50 -24.83 16.16 6.88
CA GLY A 50 -25.16 16.34 5.47
C GLY A 50 -24.54 15.31 4.55
N VAL A 51 -23.79 14.35 5.08
CA VAL A 51 -23.24 13.23 4.30
C VAL A 51 -24.32 12.17 4.15
N THR A 52 -24.53 11.70 2.92
CA THR A 52 -25.40 10.56 2.68
C THR A 52 -24.56 9.30 2.59
N PHE A 53 -24.86 8.33 3.44
CA PHE A 53 -24.22 7.03 3.40
C PHE A 53 -25.07 6.09 2.56
N HIS A 54 -24.48 5.59 1.49
CA HIS A 54 -25.10 4.57 0.65
C HIS A 54 -24.43 3.25 0.99
N GLU A 55 -25.20 2.30 1.47
CA GLU A 55 -24.69 0.97 1.78
C GLU A 55 -25.04 0.02 0.66
N LEU A 56 -24.01 -0.55 0.04
CA LEU A 56 -24.18 -1.57 -1.00
C LEU A 56 -23.76 -2.92 -0.46
N ARG A 57 -24.49 -3.95 -0.87
CA ARG A 57 -24.04 -5.34 -0.73
C ARG A 57 -23.34 -5.70 -2.03
N LEU A 58 -22.02 -5.90 -1.94
CA LEU A 58 -21.18 -6.25 -3.08
C LEU A 58 -20.86 -7.73 -3.04
N THR A 59 -21.13 -8.44 -4.15
CA THR A 59 -20.56 -9.76 -4.37
C THR A 59 -19.41 -9.57 -5.35
N SER A 60 -18.17 -9.84 -4.89
CA SER A 60 -17.00 -9.51 -5.71
C SER A 60 -16.59 -10.63 -6.66
N GLN A 61 -16.78 -11.87 -6.24
CA GLN A 61 -16.23 -13.01 -6.98
C GLN A 61 -16.61 -14.33 -6.32
N ARG A 62 -16.30 -15.41 -7.04
CA ARG A 62 -16.27 -16.77 -6.49
C ARG A 62 -14.81 -17.21 -6.44
N TRP A 63 -14.34 -17.60 -5.27
CA TRP A 63 -12.97 -18.07 -5.05
C TRP A 63 -13.00 -19.39 -4.32
N LYS A 64 -12.36 -20.42 -4.91
CA LYS A 64 -12.36 -21.78 -4.33
C LYS A 64 -13.76 -22.27 -3.98
N GLY A 65 -14.72 -22.01 -4.87
CA GLY A 65 -16.12 -22.41 -4.68
C GLY A 65 -16.91 -21.54 -3.72
N MET A 66 -16.26 -20.58 -3.05
CA MET A 66 -16.92 -19.72 -2.06
C MET A 66 -17.20 -18.36 -2.68
N VAL A 67 -18.41 -17.87 -2.49
CA VAL A 67 -18.82 -16.54 -2.95
C VAL A 67 -18.35 -15.52 -1.90
N TRP A 68 -17.61 -14.49 -2.35
CA TRP A 68 -17.15 -13.41 -1.47
C TRP A 68 -18.13 -12.25 -1.52
N ARG A 69 -18.58 -11.82 -0.35
CA ARG A 69 -19.53 -10.72 -0.19
C ARG A 69 -18.95 -9.67 0.73
N HIS A 70 -19.32 -8.42 0.48
CA HIS A 70 -18.80 -7.30 1.25
C HIS A 70 -19.89 -6.28 1.46
N THR A 71 -19.78 -5.52 2.54
CA THR A 71 -20.42 -4.22 2.61
C THR A 71 -19.49 -3.22 1.95
N LEU A 72 -20.02 -2.46 0.99
CA LEU A 72 -19.33 -1.35 0.37
C LEU A 72 -20.09 -0.09 0.76
N LEU A 73 -19.50 0.71 1.64
CA LEU A 73 -20.14 1.91 2.18
C LEU A 73 -19.61 3.11 1.40
N ILE A 74 -20.51 3.85 0.75
CA ILE A 74 -20.13 5.03 -0.04
C ILE A 74 -20.67 6.28 0.67
N ALA A 75 -19.75 7.14 1.09
CA ALA A 75 -20.08 8.41 1.73
C ALA A 75 -20.11 9.50 0.67
N GLN A 76 -21.28 10.11 0.48
CA GLN A 76 -21.47 11.19 -0.47
C GLN A 76 -21.61 12.50 0.31
N PRO A 77 -20.65 13.44 0.20
CA PRO A 77 -20.77 14.73 0.88
C PRO A 77 -21.77 15.63 0.15
N PRO A 78 -22.17 16.76 0.77
CA PRO A 78 -23.09 17.69 0.11
C PRO A 78 -22.56 18.22 -1.22
N LYS A 79 -21.25 18.32 -1.38
CA LYS A 79 -20.63 18.77 -2.63
C LYS A 79 -19.55 17.78 -3.04
N VAL A 80 -19.62 17.31 -4.28
CA VAL A 80 -18.57 16.49 -4.91
C VAL A 80 -17.94 17.35 -6.01
N ALA A 81 -16.64 17.65 -5.87
CA ALA A 81 -15.93 18.61 -6.71
C ALA A 81 -14.75 17.98 -7.46
N THR A 82 -14.75 16.66 -7.60
CA THR A 82 -13.70 15.96 -8.32
C THR A 82 -14.25 14.63 -8.84
N ASP A 83 -13.63 14.11 -9.88
CA ASP A 83 -13.95 12.78 -10.39
C ASP A 83 -13.07 11.68 -9.79
N LEU A 84 -12.25 12.02 -8.78
CA LEU A 84 -11.54 11.02 -7.98
C LEU A 84 -12.39 10.62 -6.78
N ALA A 85 -12.27 9.35 -6.39
CA ALA A 85 -12.84 8.85 -5.13
C ALA A 85 -11.71 8.26 -4.28
N LEU A 86 -11.91 8.29 -2.97
CA LEU A 86 -11.01 7.60 -2.04
C LEU A 86 -11.61 6.22 -1.74
N LEU A 87 -10.82 5.17 -1.95
CA LEU A 87 -11.22 3.79 -1.59
C LEU A 87 -10.38 3.33 -0.41
N VAL A 88 -11.04 3.02 0.69
CA VAL A 88 -10.42 2.46 1.90
C VAL A 88 -10.71 0.97 1.94
N ILE A 89 -9.66 0.15 1.93
CA ILE A 89 -9.79 -1.30 2.06
C ILE A 89 -9.74 -1.65 3.55
N ALA A 90 -10.79 -2.28 4.03
CA ALA A 90 -10.97 -2.55 5.45
C ALA A 90 -11.20 -4.05 5.72
N GLY A 91 -11.04 -4.44 6.97
CA GLY A 91 -11.22 -5.81 7.40
C GLY A 91 -12.62 -6.08 7.92
N GLY A 92 -12.68 -6.98 8.88
CA GLY A 92 -13.92 -7.44 9.50
C GLY A 92 -14.38 -8.76 8.95
N GLU A 93 -15.32 -9.38 9.66
CA GLU A 93 -15.96 -10.62 9.20
C GLU A 93 -16.81 -10.34 7.96
N THR A 94 -17.19 -11.40 7.27
CA THR A 94 -17.87 -11.32 5.97
C THR A 94 -19.09 -10.39 5.97
N ASP A 95 -19.82 -10.35 7.08
CA ASP A 95 -21.00 -9.49 7.15
C ASP A 95 -20.78 -8.18 7.91
N SER A 96 -19.53 -7.80 8.14
CA SER A 96 -19.18 -6.56 8.84
C SER A 96 -19.71 -5.33 8.08
N ARG A 97 -20.26 -4.38 8.84
CA ARG A 97 -20.82 -3.14 8.29
C ARG A 97 -20.14 -1.89 8.84
N GLY A 98 -19.02 -2.08 9.54
CA GLY A 98 -18.30 -0.98 10.17
C GLY A 98 -18.95 -0.55 11.48
N ASP A 99 -18.32 0.42 12.13
CA ASP A 99 -18.76 0.92 13.43
C ASP A 99 -19.02 2.43 13.32
N PRO A 100 -19.72 3.02 14.33
CA PRO A 100 -20.05 4.46 14.28
C PRO A 100 -18.83 5.38 14.20
N GLN A 101 -17.71 5.04 14.85
CA GLN A 101 -16.52 5.88 14.82
C GLN A 101 -15.92 5.89 13.40
N SER A 102 -15.90 4.75 12.75
CA SER A 102 -15.45 4.62 11.37
C SER A 102 -16.31 5.48 10.44
N ARG A 103 -17.63 5.48 10.64
CA ARG A 103 -18.54 6.32 9.85
C ARG A 103 -18.29 7.80 10.07
N LEU A 104 -18.00 8.19 11.31
CA LEU A 104 -17.71 9.61 11.61
C LEU A 104 -16.45 10.07 10.90
N LEU A 105 -15.38 9.26 10.93
CA LEU A 105 -14.13 9.58 10.23
C LEU A 105 -14.36 9.65 8.72
N THR A 106 -15.15 8.74 8.18
CA THR A 106 -15.47 8.70 6.75
C THR A 106 -16.27 9.94 6.35
N SER A 107 -17.22 10.37 7.19
CA SER A 107 -17.98 11.61 6.96
C SER A 107 -17.06 12.82 6.88
N ALA A 108 -16.18 12.95 7.87
CA ALA A 108 -15.25 14.07 7.92
C ALA A 108 -14.35 14.10 6.67
N ALA A 109 -13.85 12.94 6.27
CA ALA A 109 -13.01 12.84 5.08
C ALA A 109 -13.80 13.27 3.83
N ALA A 110 -15.01 12.75 3.65
CA ALA A 110 -15.82 13.07 2.47
C ALA A 110 -16.10 14.57 2.37
N ILE A 111 -16.47 15.19 3.49
CA ILE A 111 -16.75 16.64 3.53
C ILE A 111 -15.49 17.42 3.18
N GLN A 112 -14.37 17.11 3.81
CA GLN A 112 -13.13 17.86 3.62
C GLN A 112 -12.54 17.67 2.24
N LEU A 113 -12.71 16.48 1.66
CA LEU A 113 -12.18 16.18 0.32
C LEU A 113 -13.14 16.61 -0.78
N GLN A 114 -14.39 16.88 -0.46
CA GLN A 114 -15.43 17.14 -1.46
C GLN A 114 -15.41 16.05 -2.54
N ALA A 115 -15.41 14.80 -2.08
CA ALA A 115 -15.26 13.63 -2.93
C ALA A 115 -16.05 12.46 -2.33
N LEU A 116 -16.40 11.50 -3.17
CA LEU A 116 -16.93 10.23 -2.68
C LEU A 116 -15.82 9.48 -1.93
N VAL A 117 -16.14 8.95 -0.76
CA VAL A 117 -15.25 8.09 0.01
C VAL A 117 -15.94 6.75 0.17
N ALA A 118 -15.31 5.70 -0.33
CA ALA A 118 -15.84 4.35 -0.26
C ALA A 118 -15.01 3.50 0.70
N VAL A 119 -15.67 2.75 1.56
CA VAL A 119 -15.01 1.81 2.48
C VAL A 119 -15.48 0.41 2.11
N LEU A 120 -14.53 -0.44 1.76
CA LEU A 120 -14.78 -1.84 1.40
C LEU A 120 -14.45 -2.72 2.60
N TYR A 121 -15.46 -3.33 3.20
CA TYR A 121 -15.28 -4.18 4.37
C TYR A 121 -15.06 -5.63 3.98
N ALA A 122 -14.61 -6.43 4.95
CA ALA A 122 -14.45 -7.87 4.85
C ALA A 122 -13.42 -8.30 3.78
N VAL A 123 -12.26 -7.65 3.79
CA VAL A 123 -11.13 -8.07 2.95
C VAL A 123 -10.03 -8.61 3.86
N PRO A 124 -9.82 -9.92 3.88
CA PRO A 124 -10.52 -11.00 3.17
C PRO A 124 -11.89 -11.29 3.79
N ASN A 125 -12.76 -12.02 3.06
CA ASN A 125 -13.92 -12.65 3.67
C ASN A 125 -13.39 -13.63 4.72
N GLN A 126 -14.07 -13.67 5.87
CA GLN A 126 -13.63 -14.49 7.01
C GLN A 126 -14.76 -14.63 8.01
N PRO A 127 -14.76 -15.70 8.86
CA PRO A 127 -13.78 -16.79 8.89
C PRO A 127 -13.98 -17.76 7.72
N LEU A 128 -12.90 -18.43 7.31
CA LEU A 128 -12.91 -19.48 6.28
C LEU A 128 -12.13 -20.70 6.80
N PHE A 129 -12.27 -21.84 6.15
CA PHE A 129 -11.48 -23.05 6.42
C PHE A 129 -11.46 -23.41 7.91
N ASP A 130 -12.63 -23.68 8.44
CA ASP A 130 -12.82 -24.08 9.85
C ASP A 130 -12.40 -22.98 10.82
N GLY A 131 -12.77 -21.75 10.51
CA GLY A 131 -12.67 -20.64 11.47
C GLY A 131 -11.44 -19.79 11.37
N LEU A 132 -10.64 -19.93 10.32
CA LEU A 132 -9.42 -19.11 10.18
C LEU A 132 -9.76 -17.66 9.82
N VAL A 133 -9.03 -16.74 10.43
CA VAL A 133 -9.19 -15.30 10.22
C VAL A 133 -7.81 -14.63 10.07
N GLU A 134 -7.79 -13.45 9.45
CA GLU A 134 -6.65 -12.55 9.40
C GLU A 134 -5.39 -13.25 8.87
N ASP A 135 -4.27 -13.11 9.56
CA ASP A 135 -3.00 -13.67 9.10
C ASP A 135 -2.97 -15.20 9.13
N ASP A 136 -3.72 -15.83 10.04
CA ASP A 136 -3.87 -17.29 10.01
C ASP A 136 -4.50 -17.76 8.71
N LEU A 137 -5.55 -17.04 8.25
CA LEU A 137 -6.21 -17.37 7.00
C LEU A 137 -5.25 -17.20 5.82
N ILE A 138 -4.56 -16.07 5.75
CA ILE A 138 -3.63 -15.79 4.64
C ILE A 138 -2.51 -16.83 4.62
N ALA A 139 -1.88 -17.07 5.78
CA ALA A 139 -0.77 -18.03 5.89
C ALA A 139 -1.21 -19.44 5.51
N HIS A 140 -2.41 -19.85 5.91
CA HIS A 140 -2.96 -21.14 5.50
C HIS A 140 -3.03 -21.24 3.97
N THR A 141 -3.47 -20.19 3.28
CA THR A 141 -3.58 -20.23 1.83
C THR A 141 -2.20 -20.29 1.16
N PHE A 142 -1.19 -19.71 1.78
CA PHE A 142 0.18 -19.80 1.25
C PHE A 142 0.71 -21.23 1.36
N VAL A 143 0.41 -21.91 2.47
CA VAL A 143 0.78 -23.34 2.62
C VAL A 143 0.09 -24.15 1.52
N LYS A 144 -1.21 -23.92 1.29
CA LYS A 144 -1.94 -24.61 0.23
C LYS A 144 -1.35 -24.36 -1.16
N PHE A 145 -0.93 -23.11 -1.41
CA PHE A 145 -0.24 -22.78 -2.65
C PHE A 145 1.02 -23.65 -2.83
N LEU A 146 1.84 -23.73 -1.79
CA LEU A 146 3.11 -24.47 -1.86
C LEU A 146 2.87 -25.97 -1.97
N GLU A 147 1.83 -26.50 -1.32
CA GLU A 147 1.49 -27.91 -1.37
C GLU A 147 0.95 -28.34 -2.74
N THR A 148 0.13 -27.51 -3.36
CA THR A 148 -0.62 -27.91 -4.56
C THR A 148 -0.03 -27.38 -5.85
N GLY A 149 0.74 -26.30 -5.79
CA GLY A 149 1.19 -25.58 -6.99
C GLY A 149 0.10 -24.77 -7.67
N ASP A 150 -1.09 -24.70 -7.08
CA ASP A 150 -2.22 -23.96 -7.66
C ASP A 150 -2.08 -22.48 -7.29
N LEU A 151 -1.79 -21.66 -8.31
CA LEU A 151 -1.54 -20.23 -8.14
C LEU A 151 -2.75 -19.50 -7.53
N GLN A 152 -3.95 -20.02 -7.73
CA GLN A 152 -5.16 -19.35 -7.24
C GLN A 152 -5.36 -19.51 -5.73
N TRP A 153 -4.55 -20.31 -5.04
CA TRP A 153 -4.70 -20.48 -3.61
C TRP A 153 -4.36 -19.23 -2.79
N ALA A 154 -3.44 -18.38 -3.25
CA ALA A 154 -2.98 -17.24 -2.44
C ALA A 154 -4.13 -16.23 -2.19
N ALA A 155 -4.44 -15.99 -0.92
CA ALA A 155 -5.57 -15.13 -0.54
C ALA A 155 -5.45 -13.70 -1.06
N LEU A 156 -4.24 -13.21 -1.30
CA LEU A 156 -4.04 -11.87 -1.85
C LEU A 156 -4.67 -11.71 -3.23
N LEU A 157 -4.88 -12.80 -3.97
CA LEU A 157 -5.57 -12.74 -5.26
C LEU A 157 -7.02 -12.30 -5.10
N PRO A 158 -7.86 -13.03 -4.33
CA PRO A 158 -9.25 -12.57 -4.16
C PRO A 158 -9.33 -11.27 -3.35
N MET A 159 -8.40 -11.01 -2.44
CA MET A 159 -8.37 -9.72 -1.73
C MET A 159 -8.19 -8.57 -2.72
N THR A 160 -7.26 -8.71 -3.66
CA THR A 160 -7.01 -7.70 -4.69
C THR A 160 -8.22 -7.56 -5.63
N LYS A 161 -8.79 -8.68 -6.07
CA LYS A 161 -9.96 -8.65 -6.96
C LYS A 161 -11.14 -7.98 -6.27
N SER A 162 -11.29 -8.17 -4.94
CA SER A 162 -12.36 -7.48 -4.18
C SER A 162 -12.24 -5.96 -4.34
N ALA A 163 -11.04 -5.43 -4.23
CA ALA A 163 -10.82 -3.99 -4.37
C ALA A 163 -11.09 -3.50 -5.81
N VAL A 164 -10.67 -4.27 -6.80
CA VAL A 164 -10.92 -3.93 -8.20
C VAL A 164 -12.43 -3.93 -8.48
N LYS A 165 -13.15 -4.92 -7.95
CA LYS A 165 -14.61 -5.01 -8.13
C LYS A 165 -15.34 -3.92 -7.34
N ALA A 166 -14.78 -3.50 -6.20
CA ALA A 166 -15.33 -2.34 -5.49
C ALA A 166 -15.23 -1.08 -6.35
N MET A 167 -14.12 -0.89 -7.07
CA MET A 167 -14.00 0.25 -7.99
C MET A 167 -15.06 0.17 -9.10
N ASP A 168 -15.29 -1.01 -9.66
CA ASP A 168 -16.37 -1.21 -10.64
C ASP A 168 -17.73 -0.78 -10.05
N ALA A 169 -18.02 -1.24 -8.82
CA ALA A 169 -19.31 -0.96 -8.18
C ALA A 169 -19.46 0.53 -7.86
N VAL A 170 -18.40 1.19 -7.38
CA VAL A 170 -18.45 2.64 -7.10
C VAL A 170 -18.74 3.41 -8.38
N GLN A 171 -18.06 3.09 -9.49
CA GLN A 171 -18.28 3.77 -10.76
C GLN A 171 -19.72 3.57 -11.26
N GLN A 172 -20.20 2.33 -11.21
CA GLN A 172 -21.55 2.01 -11.67
C GLN A 172 -22.61 2.69 -10.80
N PHE A 173 -22.44 2.63 -9.48
CA PHE A 173 -23.38 3.26 -8.54
C PHE A 173 -23.40 4.78 -8.72
N ALA A 174 -22.23 5.40 -8.80
CA ALA A 174 -22.14 6.85 -8.94
C ALA A 174 -22.84 7.32 -10.22
N GLN A 175 -22.63 6.62 -11.33
CA GLN A 175 -23.24 6.98 -12.60
C GLN A 175 -24.76 6.75 -12.56
N LYS A 176 -25.19 5.59 -12.06
CA LYS A 176 -26.59 5.18 -12.11
C LYS A 176 -27.47 5.94 -11.11
N GLU A 177 -26.98 6.11 -9.88
CA GLU A 177 -27.80 6.61 -8.78
C GLU A 177 -27.52 8.08 -8.42
N LEU A 178 -26.31 8.57 -8.70
CA LEU A 178 -25.90 9.91 -8.28
C LEU A 178 -25.67 10.87 -9.45
N ASN A 179 -25.69 10.35 -10.68
CA ASN A 179 -25.33 11.10 -11.88
C ASN A 179 -23.95 11.75 -11.75
N LEU A 180 -23.01 11.01 -11.16
CA LEU A 180 -21.62 11.45 -10.97
C LEU A 180 -20.70 10.52 -11.75
N THR A 181 -19.62 11.08 -12.27
CA THR A 181 -18.57 10.30 -12.94
C THR A 181 -17.38 10.16 -12.01
N VAL A 182 -16.93 8.91 -11.79
CA VAL A 182 -15.69 8.61 -11.06
C VAL A 182 -14.71 8.03 -12.06
N ASN A 183 -13.62 8.74 -12.35
CA ASN A 183 -12.63 8.32 -13.34
C ASN A 183 -11.40 7.70 -12.73
N GLY A 184 -11.19 7.88 -11.43
CA GLY A 184 -10.01 7.33 -10.79
C GLY A 184 -10.16 7.23 -9.29
N PHE A 185 -9.21 6.53 -8.68
CA PHE A 185 -9.25 6.22 -7.26
C PHE A 185 -7.90 6.50 -6.62
N VAL A 186 -7.95 7.00 -5.39
CA VAL A 186 -6.83 6.93 -4.46
C VAL A 186 -7.16 5.78 -3.52
N VAL A 187 -6.24 4.83 -3.38
CA VAL A 187 -6.52 3.60 -2.60
C VAL A 187 -5.65 3.58 -1.37
N THR A 188 -6.22 3.21 -0.24
CA THR A 188 -5.50 3.09 1.03
C THR A 188 -6.01 1.90 1.83
N GLY A 189 -5.20 1.43 2.74
CA GLY A 189 -5.54 0.35 3.66
C GLY A 189 -4.36 0.09 4.56
N ALA A 190 -4.62 -0.58 5.69
CA ALA A 190 -3.58 -0.81 6.70
C ALA A 190 -3.22 -2.30 6.80
N SER A 191 -1.94 -2.58 7.05
CA SER A 191 -1.43 -3.93 7.31
C SER A 191 -1.68 -4.82 6.09
N LYS A 192 -2.35 -5.96 6.24
CA LYS A 192 -2.69 -6.81 5.09
C LYS A 192 -3.57 -6.09 4.06
N ARG A 193 -4.30 -5.05 4.47
CA ARG A 193 -5.06 -4.22 3.52
C ARG A 193 -4.15 -3.17 2.86
N GLY A 194 -3.04 -2.81 3.50
CA GLY A 194 -1.95 -2.06 2.84
C GLY A 194 -1.27 -2.91 1.78
N TRP A 195 -1.05 -4.17 2.07
CA TRP A 195 -0.55 -5.15 1.08
C TRP A 195 -1.50 -5.20 -0.11
N THR A 196 -2.80 -5.32 0.17
CA THR A 196 -3.83 -5.32 -0.88
C THR A 196 -3.83 -4.01 -1.67
N THR A 197 -3.60 -2.88 -0.99
CA THR A 197 -3.51 -1.56 -1.64
C THR A 197 -2.41 -1.56 -2.71
N TRP A 198 -1.21 -2.05 -2.38
CA TRP A 198 -0.13 -2.16 -3.34
C TRP A 198 -0.53 -3.02 -4.54
N LEU A 199 -1.12 -4.20 -4.29
CA LEU A 199 -1.46 -5.13 -5.37
C LEU A 199 -2.64 -4.64 -6.20
N THR A 200 -3.54 -3.85 -5.62
CA THR A 200 -4.62 -3.21 -6.39
C THR A 200 -4.05 -2.24 -7.43
N ALA A 201 -3.03 -1.48 -7.05
CA ALA A 201 -2.35 -0.60 -8.00
C ALA A 201 -1.65 -1.40 -9.10
N VAL A 202 -1.05 -2.54 -8.76
CA VAL A 202 -0.46 -3.44 -9.75
C VAL A 202 -1.53 -3.93 -10.73
N ALA A 203 -2.69 -4.32 -10.21
CA ALA A 203 -3.75 -4.93 -11.02
C ALA A 203 -4.44 -3.91 -11.93
N ASP A 204 -4.60 -2.66 -11.47
CA ASP A 204 -5.36 -1.66 -12.22
C ASP A 204 -4.66 -0.29 -12.17
N PRO A 205 -3.49 -0.18 -12.80
CA PRO A 205 -2.76 1.09 -12.77
C PRO A 205 -3.43 2.22 -13.54
N GLN A 206 -4.44 1.91 -14.37
CA GLN A 206 -5.16 2.94 -15.11
C GLN A 206 -6.12 3.72 -14.20
N ARG A 207 -6.86 3.03 -13.33
CA ARG A 207 -7.82 3.70 -12.44
C ARG A 207 -7.21 4.11 -11.10
N VAL A 208 -6.16 3.41 -10.64
CA VAL A 208 -5.52 3.77 -9.36
C VAL A 208 -4.54 4.91 -9.64
N LYS A 209 -4.94 6.12 -9.26
CA LYS A 209 -4.17 7.35 -9.54
C LYS A 209 -3.10 7.61 -8.48
N GLY A 210 -3.22 6.96 -7.34
CA GLY A 210 -2.22 7.01 -6.28
C GLY A 210 -2.61 6.07 -5.16
N ILE A 211 -1.63 5.69 -4.35
CA ILE A 211 -1.87 4.80 -3.21
C ILE A 211 -1.24 5.34 -1.93
N ALA A 212 -1.90 5.06 -0.81
CA ALA A 212 -1.39 5.39 0.51
C ALA A 212 -1.41 4.14 1.39
N PRO A 213 -0.51 3.16 1.14
CA PRO A 213 -0.46 1.95 1.96
C PRO A 213 0.09 2.26 3.35
N MET A 214 -0.55 1.69 4.37
CA MET A 214 -0.18 1.92 5.77
C MET A 214 0.30 0.64 6.44
N VAL A 215 1.35 0.77 7.20
CA VAL A 215 1.92 -0.27 8.10
C VAL A 215 2.03 -1.64 7.42
N TYR A 216 2.47 -1.62 6.16
CA TYR A 216 2.90 -2.81 5.45
C TYR A 216 4.29 -2.55 4.86
N ASP A 217 5.31 -2.63 5.70
CA ASP A 217 6.68 -2.25 5.36
C ASP A 217 7.48 -3.51 5.05
N ASN A 218 7.01 -4.28 4.06
CA ASN A 218 7.53 -5.64 3.81
C ASN A 218 7.79 -5.94 2.33
N LEU A 219 7.94 -4.92 1.48
CA LEU A 219 8.30 -5.14 0.09
C LEU A 219 9.73 -5.68 0.00
N ASN A 220 10.00 -6.54 -0.99
CA ASN A 220 11.26 -7.27 -1.12
C ASN A 220 11.33 -8.32 0.00
N ILE A 221 10.29 -9.16 0.04
CA ILE A 221 10.04 -10.09 1.16
C ILE A 221 11.29 -10.93 1.52
N PRO A 222 12.03 -11.52 0.57
CA PRO A 222 13.21 -12.29 0.97
C PRO A 222 14.25 -11.47 1.74
N ALA A 223 14.51 -10.24 1.30
CA ALA A 223 15.46 -9.37 2.00
C ALA A 223 14.92 -8.96 3.38
N GLN A 224 13.62 -8.72 3.47
CA GLN A 224 13.00 -8.36 4.76
C GLN A 224 13.12 -9.50 5.76
N MET A 225 12.90 -10.73 5.34
CA MET A 225 12.97 -11.86 6.26
C MET A 225 14.41 -12.09 6.73
N ARG A 226 15.40 -11.97 5.85
CA ARG A 226 16.81 -12.03 6.28
C ARG A 226 17.12 -10.93 7.29
N HIS A 227 16.63 -9.71 7.02
CA HIS A 227 16.90 -8.56 7.88
C HIS A 227 16.24 -8.69 9.25
N GLN A 228 15.01 -9.23 9.32
CA GLN A 228 14.37 -9.45 10.62
C GLN A 228 15.19 -10.37 11.51
N ARG A 229 15.73 -11.45 10.94
CA ARG A 229 16.59 -12.34 11.70
C ARG A 229 17.82 -11.64 12.23
N GLU A 230 18.40 -10.76 11.43
CA GLU A 230 19.57 -9.97 11.81
C GLU A 230 19.24 -8.97 12.93
N VAL A 231 18.12 -8.29 12.81
CA VAL A 231 17.72 -7.19 13.71
C VAL A 231 17.15 -7.72 15.02
N PHE A 232 16.26 -8.73 14.91
CA PHE A 232 15.50 -9.23 16.07
C PHE A 232 16.06 -10.52 16.66
N GLY A 233 17.04 -11.14 16.00
CA GLY A 233 17.52 -12.45 16.39
C GLY A 233 16.55 -13.57 16.00
N GLY A 234 15.55 -13.27 15.22
CA GLY A 234 14.49 -14.18 14.77
C GLY A 234 13.49 -13.36 14.01
N TYR A 235 12.29 -13.88 13.88
CA TYR A 235 11.23 -13.12 13.20
C TYR A 235 10.36 -12.41 14.24
N SER A 236 9.73 -11.32 13.82
CA SER A 236 8.79 -10.62 14.70
C SER A 236 7.73 -11.59 15.24
N GLU A 237 7.41 -11.48 16.51
CA GLU A 237 6.33 -12.26 17.12
C GLU A 237 4.97 -11.94 16.48
N GLN A 238 4.84 -10.78 15.84
CA GLN A 238 3.60 -10.36 15.22
C GLN A 238 3.32 -11.06 13.89
N ILE A 239 4.33 -11.74 13.30
CA ILE A 239 4.12 -12.55 12.10
C ILE A 239 4.21 -14.05 12.40
N SER A 240 3.94 -14.42 13.64
CA SER A 240 4.06 -15.82 14.10
C SER A 240 3.17 -16.78 13.30
N GLU A 241 2.03 -16.32 12.76
CA GLU A 241 1.17 -17.15 11.93
C GLU A 241 1.92 -17.73 10.72
N TYR A 242 2.81 -16.92 10.16
CA TYR A 242 3.65 -17.35 9.02
C TYR A 242 4.84 -18.17 9.49
N THR A 243 5.45 -17.77 10.60
CA THR A 243 6.64 -18.44 11.15
C THR A 243 6.33 -19.86 11.60
N GLN A 244 5.19 -20.04 12.27
CA GLN A 244 4.77 -21.35 12.77
C GLN A 244 4.51 -22.35 11.65
N ARG A 245 4.20 -21.85 10.45
CA ARG A 245 3.97 -22.68 9.27
C ARG A 245 5.23 -22.84 8.41
N GLY A 246 6.38 -22.32 8.87
CA GLY A 246 7.65 -22.42 8.16
C GLY A 246 7.80 -21.45 7.00
N LEU A 247 6.85 -20.56 6.79
CA LEU A 247 6.83 -19.69 5.61
C LEU A 247 7.94 -18.66 5.62
N THR A 248 8.26 -18.12 6.80
CA THR A 248 9.30 -17.10 6.92
C THR A 248 10.68 -17.65 6.55
N ASP A 249 10.97 -18.89 6.94
CA ASP A 249 12.24 -19.54 6.56
C ASP A 249 12.28 -19.89 5.07
N LEU A 250 11.13 -20.19 4.47
CA LEU A 250 11.05 -20.54 3.06
C LEU A 250 11.11 -19.33 2.13
N ALA A 251 10.88 -18.12 2.64
CA ALA A 251 10.68 -16.93 1.82
C ALA A 251 11.84 -16.65 0.85
N ASP A 252 13.07 -17.05 1.21
CA ASP A 252 14.25 -16.82 0.38
C ASP A 252 14.74 -18.12 -0.29
N THR A 253 13.83 -19.01 -0.61
CA THR A 253 14.16 -20.30 -1.24
C THR A 253 13.54 -20.42 -2.62
N GLU A 254 14.11 -21.30 -3.45
CA GLU A 254 13.56 -21.60 -4.77
C GLU A 254 12.13 -22.14 -4.69
N LYS A 255 11.84 -22.93 -3.65
CA LYS A 255 10.50 -23.50 -3.47
C LYS A 255 9.42 -22.41 -3.36
N ALA A 256 9.72 -21.36 -2.62
CA ALA A 256 8.76 -20.26 -2.40
C ALA A 256 8.79 -19.19 -3.48
N ARG A 257 9.74 -19.23 -4.41
CA ARG A 257 9.90 -18.18 -5.42
C ARG A 257 8.60 -17.88 -6.19
N PRO A 258 7.85 -18.88 -6.69
CA PRO A 258 6.60 -18.57 -7.40
C PRO A 258 5.58 -17.84 -6.51
N LEU A 259 5.51 -18.20 -5.24
CA LEU A 259 4.61 -17.51 -4.30
C LEU A 259 5.07 -16.06 -4.07
N VAL A 260 6.36 -15.86 -3.81
CA VAL A 260 6.91 -14.52 -3.57
C VAL A 260 6.68 -13.64 -4.80
N GLN A 261 6.93 -14.17 -6.00
CA GLN A 261 6.71 -13.40 -7.24
C GLN A 261 5.24 -13.04 -7.44
N LEU A 262 4.33 -13.81 -6.87
CA LEU A 262 2.90 -13.55 -6.99
C LEU A 262 2.44 -12.47 -5.99
N ILE A 263 2.93 -12.52 -4.75
CA ILE A 263 2.34 -11.72 -3.66
C ILE A 263 3.18 -10.50 -3.28
N ASP A 264 4.46 -10.45 -3.64
CA ASP A 264 5.34 -9.35 -3.24
C ASP A 264 5.18 -8.18 -4.22
N PRO A 265 4.70 -7.02 -3.78
CA PRO A 265 4.61 -5.88 -4.69
C PRO A 265 5.94 -5.51 -5.33
N TYR A 266 7.06 -5.83 -4.67
CA TYR A 266 8.40 -5.58 -5.21
C TYR A 266 8.64 -6.32 -6.54
N ALA A 267 7.90 -7.39 -6.81
CA ALA A 267 8.00 -8.13 -8.07
C ALA A 267 7.35 -7.39 -9.25
N TYR A 268 6.65 -6.27 -8.99
CA TYR A 268 5.85 -5.58 -9.99
C TYR A 268 6.23 -4.09 -10.13
N LEU A 269 7.48 -3.74 -9.89
CA LEU A 269 7.91 -2.33 -9.85
C LEU A 269 7.55 -1.57 -11.13
N ASP A 270 7.61 -2.24 -12.29
CA ASP A 270 7.27 -1.62 -13.57
C ASP A 270 5.81 -1.14 -13.65
N ARG A 271 4.93 -1.74 -12.87
CA ARG A 271 3.51 -1.39 -12.86
C ARG A 271 3.14 -0.40 -11.76
N LEU A 272 4.08 -0.10 -10.85
CA LEU A 272 3.86 0.77 -9.70
C LEU A 272 4.43 2.16 -9.97
N THR A 273 3.96 2.80 -11.04
CA THR A 273 4.48 4.12 -11.45
C THR A 273 3.66 5.30 -10.95
N MET A 274 2.44 5.05 -10.42
CA MET A 274 1.61 6.11 -9.86
C MET A 274 2.22 6.68 -8.58
N PRO A 275 1.87 7.90 -8.18
CA PRO A 275 2.34 8.44 -6.90
C PRO A 275 1.97 7.56 -5.70
N LYS A 276 2.85 7.52 -4.72
CA LYS A 276 2.69 6.71 -3.50
C LYS A 276 3.04 7.51 -2.27
N LEU A 277 2.24 7.37 -1.22
CA LEU A 277 2.53 7.89 0.11
C LEU A 277 2.57 6.70 1.08
N ILE A 278 3.77 6.29 1.46
CA ILE A 278 3.98 5.14 2.34
C ILE A 278 3.92 5.62 3.79
N ILE A 279 3.11 4.96 4.63
CA ILE A 279 2.88 5.42 6.00
C ILE A 279 3.23 4.32 6.99
N ASN A 280 4.18 4.59 7.90
CA ASN A 280 4.64 3.61 8.88
C ASN A 280 4.77 4.25 10.26
N GLY A 281 4.68 3.43 11.30
CA GLY A 281 4.96 3.87 12.67
C GLY A 281 6.41 3.54 13.03
N THR A 282 7.07 4.44 13.78
CA THR A 282 8.47 4.21 14.15
C THR A 282 8.64 3.05 15.13
N ASN A 283 7.58 2.66 15.82
CA ASN A 283 7.63 1.61 16.84
C ASN A 283 6.77 0.41 16.46
N ASP A 284 6.53 0.22 15.17
CA ASP A 284 5.73 -0.91 14.69
C ASP A 284 6.43 -2.21 15.06
N ARG A 285 5.71 -3.11 15.72
CA ARG A 285 6.30 -4.38 16.16
C ARG A 285 6.42 -5.42 15.05
N TYR A 286 5.76 -5.21 13.90
CA TYR A 286 5.78 -6.16 12.78
C TYR A 286 7.07 -6.09 11.98
N TRP A 287 7.65 -4.89 11.83
CA TRP A 287 8.67 -4.62 10.83
C TRP A 287 9.93 -4.02 11.45
N ALA A 288 11.08 -4.28 10.85
CA ALA A 288 12.31 -3.58 11.24
C ALA A 288 12.17 -2.10 10.90
N LEU A 289 12.74 -1.24 11.73
CA LEU A 289 12.63 0.22 11.59
C LEU A 289 13.05 0.71 10.22
N ASP A 290 14.10 0.12 9.67
CA ASP A 290 14.69 0.54 8.40
C ASP A 290 14.26 -0.33 7.21
N ALA A 291 13.13 -1.02 7.35
CA ALA A 291 12.63 -1.93 6.31
C ALA A 291 12.47 -1.22 4.96
N ALA A 292 12.03 0.03 4.95
CA ALA A 292 11.83 0.77 3.71
C ALA A 292 13.12 0.90 2.89
N ASN A 293 14.29 0.84 3.53
CA ASN A 293 15.57 0.95 2.82
C ASN A 293 15.83 -0.19 1.85
N PHE A 294 15.07 -1.28 1.94
CA PHE A 294 15.22 -2.42 1.04
C PHE A 294 14.38 -2.29 -0.23
N TYR A 295 13.59 -1.20 -0.36
CA TYR A 295 12.75 -1.08 -1.56
C TYR A 295 12.48 0.37 -1.98
N PHE A 296 12.55 1.34 -1.06
CA PHE A 296 12.09 2.71 -1.35
C PHE A 296 12.80 3.31 -2.55
N ASP A 297 14.13 3.16 -2.61
CA ASP A 297 14.89 3.76 -3.70
C ASP A 297 14.56 3.14 -5.06
N ASP A 298 14.15 1.87 -5.08
CA ASP A 298 13.82 1.15 -6.31
C ASP A 298 12.42 1.48 -6.85
N LEU A 299 11.55 2.06 -6.01
CA LEU A 299 10.20 2.43 -6.45
C LEU A 299 10.26 3.49 -7.55
N ARG A 300 9.40 3.35 -8.54
CA ARG A 300 9.32 4.25 -9.68
C ARG A 300 8.22 5.28 -9.50
N GLY A 301 8.36 6.39 -10.21
CA GLY A 301 7.41 7.50 -10.12
C GLY A 301 7.54 8.25 -8.81
N GLU A 302 6.61 9.14 -8.56
CA GLU A 302 6.63 9.96 -7.35
C GLU A 302 6.37 9.10 -6.12
N LYS A 303 7.19 9.33 -5.10
CA LYS A 303 7.13 8.51 -3.89
C LYS A 303 7.43 9.39 -2.68
N TYR A 304 6.59 9.23 -1.67
CA TYR A 304 6.68 9.97 -0.42
C TYR A 304 6.56 9.00 0.73
N ILE A 305 7.14 9.34 1.87
CA ILE A 305 7.05 8.50 3.06
C ILE A 305 6.70 9.36 4.26
N LEU A 306 5.89 8.81 5.15
CA LEU A 306 5.54 9.41 6.43
C LEU A 306 5.84 8.39 7.52
N TYR A 307 6.71 8.76 8.45
CA TYR A 307 6.86 8.00 9.69
C TYR A 307 6.09 8.73 10.78
N VAL A 308 5.30 7.97 11.54
CA VAL A 308 4.55 8.51 12.68
C VAL A 308 5.37 8.23 13.94
N PRO A 309 6.00 9.26 14.54
CA PRO A 309 6.91 9.03 15.66
C PRO A 309 6.19 8.48 16.89
N ASN A 310 6.84 7.57 17.59
CA ASN A 310 6.33 6.97 18.81
C ASN A 310 4.99 6.28 18.63
N SER A 311 4.71 5.82 17.42
CA SER A 311 3.50 5.08 17.09
C SER A 311 3.84 3.67 16.61
N GLY A 312 3.03 2.73 17.01
CA GLY A 312 3.15 1.34 16.58
C GLY A 312 2.31 1.03 15.35
N HIS A 313 1.89 -0.22 15.27
CA HIS A 313 1.09 -0.73 14.13
C HIS A 313 -0.28 -0.06 14.04
N GLY A 314 -0.79 0.44 15.15
CA GLY A 314 -2.08 1.14 15.16
C GLY A 314 -2.05 2.58 14.71
N LEU A 315 -0.86 3.16 14.46
CA LEU A 315 -0.71 4.54 14.02
C LEU A 315 -1.48 5.49 14.92
N GLU A 316 -1.12 5.50 16.21
CA GLU A 316 -1.91 6.13 17.27
C GLU A 316 -2.09 7.64 17.09
N ASP A 317 -1.17 8.33 16.39
CA ASP A 317 -1.39 9.74 16.01
C ASP A 317 -2.20 9.78 14.71
N VAL A 318 -3.48 9.44 14.85
CA VAL A 318 -4.42 9.35 13.73
C VAL A 318 -4.50 10.68 12.97
N GLY A 319 -4.45 11.80 13.71
CA GLY A 319 -4.52 13.11 13.09
C GLY A 319 -3.40 13.36 12.08
N ARG A 320 -2.17 12.94 12.42
CA ARG A 320 -1.03 13.08 11.51
C ARG A 320 -1.25 12.29 10.22
N VAL A 321 -1.75 11.06 10.36
CA VAL A 321 -2.02 10.16 9.22
C VAL A 321 -3.12 10.75 8.33
N VAL A 322 -4.23 11.14 8.93
CA VAL A 322 -5.40 11.65 8.19
C VAL A 322 -5.00 12.91 7.40
N ARG A 323 -4.27 13.84 8.04
CA ARG A 323 -3.85 15.06 7.34
C ARG A 323 -2.97 14.75 6.13
N ALA A 324 -2.08 13.76 6.26
CA ALA A 324 -1.19 13.39 5.15
C ALA A 324 -1.96 12.75 3.99
N VAL A 325 -2.89 11.83 4.32
CA VAL A 325 -3.70 11.16 3.28
C VAL A 325 -4.59 12.19 2.57
N MET A 326 -5.19 13.11 3.32
CA MET A 326 -6.04 14.15 2.71
C MET A 326 -5.23 15.08 1.81
N ALA A 327 -4.03 15.49 2.25
CA ALA A 327 -3.16 16.32 1.41
C ALA A 327 -2.74 15.58 0.14
N PHE A 328 -2.43 14.29 0.28
CA PHE A 328 -2.08 13.45 -0.86
C PHE A 328 -3.24 13.33 -1.85
N PHE A 329 -4.46 13.16 -1.34
CA PHE A 329 -5.65 13.16 -2.18
C PHE A 329 -5.80 14.50 -2.91
N ASP A 330 -5.66 15.62 -2.18
CA ASP A 330 -5.77 16.94 -2.81
C ASP A 330 -4.69 17.16 -3.87
N TYR A 331 -3.48 16.66 -3.66
CA TYR A 331 -2.43 16.68 -4.66
C TYR A 331 -2.87 15.93 -5.93
N LEU A 332 -3.41 14.71 -5.76
CA LEU A 332 -3.84 13.90 -6.90
C LEU A 332 -5.09 14.50 -7.59
N ALA A 333 -5.92 15.22 -6.84
CA ALA A 333 -7.08 15.95 -7.39
C ALA A 333 -6.69 17.30 -7.99
N GLN A 334 -5.39 17.62 -8.04
CA GLN A 334 -4.84 18.84 -8.63
C GLN A 334 -5.26 20.12 -7.89
N ARG A 335 -5.49 19.98 -6.58
CA ARG A 335 -5.85 21.12 -5.71
C ARG A 335 -4.65 21.60 -4.88
N LEU A 336 -3.56 20.86 -4.90
CA LEU A 336 -2.37 21.08 -4.08
C LEU A 336 -1.16 20.62 -4.86
N THR A 337 -0.07 21.36 -4.79
CA THR A 337 1.20 20.94 -5.37
C THR A 337 2.05 20.31 -4.28
N PHE A 338 2.44 19.05 -4.44
CA PHE A 338 3.32 18.39 -3.48
C PHE A 338 4.75 18.84 -3.71
N PRO A 339 5.55 18.88 -2.63
CA PRO A 339 6.91 19.39 -2.74
C PRO A 339 7.82 18.45 -3.52
N LYS A 340 8.81 19.05 -4.18
CA LYS A 340 9.95 18.30 -4.71
C LYS A 340 10.93 18.10 -3.55
N LEU A 341 10.80 16.99 -2.87
CA LEU A 341 11.57 16.67 -1.67
C LEU A 341 12.70 15.71 -2.03
N GLN A 342 13.92 16.11 -1.71
CA GLN A 342 15.12 15.31 -2.01
C GLN A 342 15.99 15.23 -0.78
N TRP A 343 16.61 14.07 -0.58
CA TRP A 343 17.56 13.91 0.52
C TRP A 343 18.64 12.92 0.15
N THR A 344 19.78 13.07 0.83
CA THR A 344 20.86 12.09 0.76
C THR A 344 21.37 11.79 2.17
N TRP A 345 21.76 10.54 2.38
CA TRP A 345 22.47 10.09 3.55
C TRP A 345 23.89 9.70 3.10
N THR A 346 24.90 10.36 3.65
CA THR A 346 26.29 10.16 3.24
C THR A 346 27.11 9.70 4.45
N PRO A 347 27.89 8.61 4.33
CA PRO A 347 28.73 8.17 5.45
C PRO A 347 29.71 9.25 5.89
N LYS A 348 29.93 9.38 7.21
CA LYS A 348 30.87 10.33 7.76
C LYS A 348 31.32 9.84 9.15
N ASP A 349 32.62 9.50 9.30
CA ASP A 349 33.26 9.18 10.59
C ASP A 349 32.49 8.14 11.40
N GLY A 350 32.06 7.06 10.75
CA GLY A 350 31.31 5.99 11.39
C GLY A 350 29.82 6.27 11.56
N GLY A 351 29.40 7.50 11.29
CA GLY A 351 27.99 7.90 11.28
C GLY A 351 27.53 8.23 9.86
N MET A 352 26.50 9.06 9.77
CA MET A 352 25.97 9.50 8.48
C MET A 352 25.52 10.95 8.56
N THR A 353 25.70 11.68 7.47
CA THR A 353 25.18 13.03 7.34
C THR A 353 23.96 13.02 6.42
N LEU A 354 22.89 13.62 6.91
CA LEU A 354 21.66 13.85 6.15
C LEU A 354 21.71 15.24 5.56
N THR A 355 21.43 15.37 4.27
CA THR A 355 21.19 16.65 3.61
C THR A 355 19.80 16.59 2.97
N VAL A 356 18.96 17.58 3.26
CA VAL A 356 17.57 17.63 2.76
C VAL A 356 17.36 18.94 2.01
N ARG A 357 16.75 18.86 0.83
CA ARG A 357 16.30 20.02 0.06
C ARG A 357 14.84 19.84 -0.32
N SER A 358 14.13 20.95 -0.36
CA SER A 358 12.70 20.93 -0.70
C SER A 358 12.31 22.18 -1.47
N ASP A 359 11.44 22.01 -2.45
CA ASP A 359 10.84 23.11 -3.21
C ASP A 359 9.33 22.82 -3.31
N PRO A 360 8.49 23.62 -2.66
CA PRO A 360 8.78 24.79 -1.84
C PRO A 360 9.45 24.44 -0.51
N MET A 361 10.04 25.43 0.10
CA MET A 361 10.62 25.28 1.44
C MET A 361 9.51 24.92 2.42
N PRO A 362 9.77 23.97 3.33
CA PRO A 362 8.80 23.64 4.36
C PRO A 362 8.66 24.76 5.38
N LYS A 363 7.54 24.77 6.08
CA LYS A 363 7.32 25.69 7.19
C LYS A 363 8.26 25.40 8.36
N GLN A 364 8.57 24.12 8.57
CA GLN A 364 9.39 23.65 9.68
C GLN A 364 10.02 22.31 9.31
N VAL A 365 11.21 22.05 9.81
CA VAL A 365 11.85 20.72 9.70
C VAL A 365 12.21 20.27 11.09
N LEU A 366 11.74 19.08 11.46
CA LEU A 366 12.04 18.43 12.73
C LEU A 366 12.93 17.22 12.44
N LEU A 367 14.05 17.14 13.13
CA LEU A 367 14.85 15.94 13.12
C LEU A 367 14.40 15.06 14.27
N TRP A 368 13.92 13.86 13.97
CA TRP A 368 13.56 12.86 14.96
C TRP A 368 14.73 11.93 15.17
N ARG A 369 15.04 11.61 16.43
CA ARG A 369 16.17 10.76 16.80
C ARG A 369 15.77 9.84 17.94
N ALA A 370 16.32 8.62 17.92
CA ALA A 370 16.15 7.66 19.00
C ALA A 370 17.43 6.83 19.15
N THR A 371 17.61 6.22 20.32
CA THR A 371 18.71 5.27 20.55
C THR A 371 18.13 3.95 21.06
N ALA A 372 18.89 2.88 20.85
CA ALA A 372 18.51 1.54 21.30
C ALA A 372 19.77 0.71 21.55
N PRO A 373 19.71 -0.29 22.44
CA PRO A 373 20.88 -1.15 22.68
C PRO A 373 21.25 -2.01 21.51
N THR A 374 20.28 -2.34 20.63
CA THR A 374 20.47 -3.15 19.43
C THR A 374 19.82 -2.42 18.26
N LYS A 375 19.80 -3.04 17.08
CA LYS A 375 19.09 -2.47 15.93
C LYS A 375 17.57 -2.57 16.06
N ASP A 376 17.07 -3.18 17.12
CA ASP A 376 15.64 -3.28 17.39
C ASP A 376 15.16 -2.01 18.09
N PHE A 377 14.47 -1.16 17.36
CA PHE A 377 13.98 0.12 17.86
C PHE A 377 12.50 0.08 18.28
N ARG A 378 11.91 -1.12 18.35
CA ARG A 378 10.46 -1.21 18.62
C ARG A 378 10.04 -0.62 19.97
N ASP A 379 10.96 -0.57 20.95
CA ASP A 379 10.71 0.02 22.27
C ASP A 379 11.39 1.38 22.44
N ALA A 380 12.00 1.92 21.41
CA ALA A 380 12.75 3.17 21.51
C ALA A 380 11.80 4.37 21.67
N LYS A 381 12.32 5.40 22.31
CA LYS A 381 11.60 6.67 22.47
C LYS A 381 12.21 7.70 21.52
N TRP A 382 11.37 8.30 20.72
CA TRP A 382 11.81 9.29 19.73
C TRP A 382 11.62 10.69 20.27
N GLU A 383 12.62 11.53 20.07
CA GLU A 383 12.60 12.94 20.43
C GLU A 383 12.97 13.77 19.21
N SER A 384 12.45 14.98 19.14
CA SER A 384 12.69 15.84 17.97
C SER A 384 13.44 17.11 18.35
N GLN A 385 14.17 17.65 17.36
CA GLN A 385 14.75 18.98 17.43
C GLN A 385 14.52 19.67 16.11
N GLU A 386 14.35 20.98 16.13
CA GLU A 386 14.15 21.74 14.91
C GLU A 386 15.48 21.97 14.21
N LEU A 387 15.48 21.84 12.88
CA LEU A 387 16.64 22.14 12.04
C LEU A 387 16.44 23.48 11.35
N THR A 388 17.52 24.25 11.26
CA THR A 388 17.55 25.52 10.52
C THR A 388 18.24 25.31 9.19
N ALA A 389 17.70 25.91 8.14
CA ALA A 389 18.29 25.82 6.80
C ALA A 389 19.61 26.58 6.72
N THR A 390 20.56 26.03 6.03
CA THR A 390 21.84 26.68 5.67
C THR A 390 22.06 26.49 4.18
N ASP A 391 22.24 27.61 3.46
CA ASP A 391 22.43 27.58 1.99
C ASP A 391 21.34 26.82 1.26
N GLY A 392 20.06 26.99 1.71
CA GLY A 392 18.91 26.40 1.05
C GLY A 392 18.74 24.90 1.31
N ALA A 393 19.42 24.36 2.32
CA ALA A 393 19.32 22.95 2.67
C ALA A 393 19.32 22.78 4.18
N PHE A 394 18.83 21.64 4.63
CA PHE A 394 18.87 21.25 6.06
C PHE A 394 19.89 20.14 6.20
N HIS A 395 20.68 20.20 7.28
CA HIS A 395 21.79 19.27 7.50
C HIS A 395 21.74 18.71 8.91
N PHE A 396 22.09 17.44 9.05
CA PHE A 396 22.25 16.80 10.35
C PHE A 396 23.28 15.67 10.25
N THR A 397 24.18 15.58 11.25
CA THR A 397 25.10 14.46 11.33
C THR A 397 24.64 13.52 12.43
N LEU A 398 24.30 12.28 12.04
CA LEU A 398 23.93 11.22 12.96
C LEU A 398 25.20 10.50 13.40
N THR A 399 25.60 10.74 14.65
CA THR A 399 26.83 10.19 15.20
C THR A 399 26.50 8.91 15.97
N PRO A 400 27.29 7.84 15.80
CA PRO A 400 27.03 6.62 16.57
C PRO A 400 27.26 6.88 18.07
N PRO A 401 26.41 6.31 18.93
CA PRO A 401 26.63 6.42 20.37
C PRO A 401 27.82 5.55 20.80
N GLU A 402 28.29 5.75 22.02
CA GLU A 402 29.38 4.93 22.57
C GLU A 402 29.04 3.44 22.57
N LYS A 403 27.80 3.12 22.89
CA LYS A 403 27.27 1.74 22.89
C LYS A 403 25.92 1.71 22.20
N GLY A 404 25.68 0.65 21.43
CA GLY A 404 24.40 0.45 20.79
C GLY A 404 24.24 1.29 19.52
N TYR A 405 23.02 1.71 19.26
CA TYR A 405 22.65 2.29 17.97
C TYR A 405 21.84 3.56 18.13
N ALA A 406 21.95 4.43 17.13
CA ALA A 406 21.11 5.62 17.01
C ALA A 406 20.46 5.60 15.64
N ALA A 407 19.24 6.11 15.57
CA ALA A 407 18.49 6.23 14.32
C ALA A 407 17.92 7.64 14.21
N ALA A 408 17.74 8.10 12.96
CA ALA A 408 17.19 9.43 12.73
C ALA A 408 16.51 9.53 11.37
N PHE A 409 15.59 10.51 11.29
CA PHE A 409 14.97 10.95 10.04
C PHE A 409 14.50 12.39 10.20
N ALA A 410 14.32 13.08 9.08
CA ALA A 410 13.75 14.42 9.09
C ALA A 410 12.28 14.36 8.72
N GLU A 411 11.47 15.13 9.45
CA GLU A 411 10.06 15.35 9.15
C GLU A 411 9.90 16.81 8.72
N LEU A 412 9.32 17.02 7.55
CA LEU A 412 9.13 18.32 6.97
C LEU A 412 7.64 18.67 7.02
N VAL A 413 7.34 19.82 7.61
CA VAL A 413 5.99 20.31 7.79
C VAL A 413 5.66 21.29 6.67
N TYR A 414 4.57 21.01 5.96
CA TYR A 414 4.11 21.84 4.85
C TYR A 414 2.71 22.37 5.11
N GLU A 415 2.40 23.46 4.45
CA GLU A 415 1.04 24.01 4.43
C GLU A 415 0.60 24.24 2.98
N GLY A 416 -0.65 23.90 2.69
CA GLY A 416 -1.23 24.13 1.37
C GLY A 416 -2.68 23.69 1.34
N ASN A 417 -3.49 24.39 0.58
CA ASN A 417 -4.92 24.11 0.46
C ASN A 417 -5.60 24.02 1.84
N ASN A 418 -5.25 24.94 2.75
CA ASN A 418 -5.76 24.98 4.13
C ASN A 418 -5.46 23.70 4.92
N ARG A 419 -4.40 22.97 4.56
CA ARG A 419 -3.96 21.79 5.28
C ARG A 419 -2.54 21.96 5.76
N THR A 420 -2.22 21.34 6.90
CA THR A 420 -0.86 21.12 7.38
C THR A 420 -0.59 19.62 7.30
N TYR A 421 0.51 19.26 6.68
CA TYR A 421 0.83 17.83 6.53
C TYR A 421 2.34 17.62 6.58
N UNK A 422 3.07 16.36 6.81
CA UNK A 422 4.20 16.00 6.95
C UNK A 422 4.53 15.12 6.02
N LEU A 423 5.64 15.21 5.65
CA LEU A 423 6.38 14.18 4.88
C LEU A 423 7.75 13.97 5.51
N CYS A 424 8.34 12.78 5.29
CA CYS A 424 9.59 12.44 5.96
C CYS A 424 10.66 12.01 4.96
N THR A 425 11.92 12.00 5.42
CA THR A 425 12.99 11.26 4.75
C THR A 425 12.96 9.80 5.20
N THR A 426 13.69 8.94 4.51
CA THR A 426 13.92 7.58 5.02
C THR A 426 14.80 7.64 6.29
N ILE A 427 14.68 6.58 7.12
CA ILE A 427 15.43 6.44 8.37
C ILE A 427 16.78 5.80 8.09
N ARG A 428 17.79 6.21 8.84
CA ARG A 428 19.09 5.51 8.87
C ARG A 428 19.45 5.19 10.30
N ILE A 429 20.21 4.09 10.46
CA ILE A 429 20.66 3.59 11.76
C ILE A 429 22.19 3.54 11.71
N VAL A 430 22.85 4.04 12.76
CA VAL A 430 24.30 3.97 12.92
C VAL A 430 24.63 3.40 14.29
N GLY A 431 25.78 2.74 14.42
CA GLY A 431 26.22 2.22 15.71
C GLY A 431 27.00 0.92 15.59
N LYS A 432 27.33 0.32 16.74
CA LYS A 432 28.10 -0.90 16.85
C LYS A 432 27.48 -1.86 17.85
#